data_47736ca507b526dc48dcdf650a61da8a
#
_entry.id   47736ca507b526dc48dcdf650a61da8a
#
_cell.length_a   1.000
_cell.length_b   1.000
_cell.length_c   1.000
_cell.angle_alpha   90.00
_cell.angle_beta   90.00
_cell.angle_gamma   90.00
#
_symmetry.space_group_name_H-M   'P 1'
#
loop_
_entity.id
_entity.type
_entity.pdbx_description
1 polymer ?
#
loop_
_entity_poly.entity_id
_entity_poly.type
_entity_poly.pdbx_seq_one_letter_code
_entity_poly.pdbx_strand_id
1 'polypeptide(L)'
;MLPAEERPAVTHPRATSGDTVAEPNWDERLTISVGSRDAEIVGTNDRALQAAVDYVARLGGGTVRVLPGVYRLRNAVYLASSVRILGSGADSILMKEPSLKTKLAADSDWFDQEITLADAKGFAVGDGVCLRTKNPHNGGMEVAKRTLVARSGNRFKLDRALRQNFWEMGDSTCASLFPIFSGENIADVVIENITLDGNKDNNENLDGNYAGCVFLQDCNRITMRQVEARNYNGDGLSWQICHDVLVENCFSHDNTGLGMHPGSGSQRPVIRNNRSERNDIGIFFCWGVKFGLAEKNKIDGCRSSGVSIGHRDNNNLVCDNDILNSGKVGVLFRPERGKAFAPHRNRIENNRIVDSGPADGVAIDVQGETDAIVLSRNQIRESRQPMQRVGIRLGAQAGQVEMKENKIDGVSVAVADLRKS
;
A
#
# COMPACT_ATOMS: atom_id res chain seq x y z
N MET A 1 -13.81 9.20 -14.57
CA MET A 1 -13.14 10.37 -13.95
C MET A 1 -14.21 11.30 -13.42
N LEU A 2 -14.10 11.74 -12.16
CA LEU A 2 -14.94 12.86 -11.72
C LEU A 2 -14.65 14.06 -12.62
N PRO A 3 -15.67 14.88 -12.99
CA PRO A 3 -15.42 16.13 -13.66
C PRO A 3 -14.41 16.99 -12.89
N ALA A 4 -13.59 17.76 -13.59
CA ALA A 4 -12.55 18.59 -12.95
C ALA A 4 -13.14 19.54 -11.87
N GLU A 5 -14.38 19.95 -12.02
CA GLU A 5 -15.14 20.80 -11.10
C GLU A 5 -15.49 20.10 -9.76
N GLU A 6 -15.49 18.76 -9.72
CA GLU A 6 -15.79 17.99 -8.50
C GLU A 6 -14.52 17.59 -7.72
N ARG A 7 -13.34 17.89 -8.25
CA ARG A 7 -12.09 17.61 -7.55
C ARG A 7 -11.79 18.73 -6.55
N PRO A 8 -11.43 18.40 -5.31
CA PRO A 8 -10.97 19.41 -4.36
C PRO A 8 -9.77 20.18 -4.92
N ALA A 9 -9.72 21.49 -4.67
CA ALA A 9 -8.59 22.30 -5.07
C ALA A 9 -7.30 21.85 -4.37
N VAL A 10 -6.20 21.82 -5.09
CA VAL A 10 -4.88 21.54 -4.52
C VAL A 10 -4.36 22.80 -3.84
N THR A 11 -4.29 22.78 -2.51
CA THR A 11 -3.89 23.96 -1.71
C THR A 11 -2.39 24.11 -1.54
N HIS A 12 -1.64 23.01 -1.63
CA HIS A 12 -0.16 23.00 -1.51
C HIS A 12 0.41 22.06 -2.57
N PRO A 13 0.36 22.43 -3.84
CA PRO A 13 0.93 21.60 -4.89
C PRO A 13 2.44 21.53 -4.68
N ARG A 14 3.00 20.32 -4.63
CA ARG A 14 4.41 20.16 -4.92
C ARG A 14 4.64 20.50 -6.39
N ALA A 15 5.88 20.75 -6.78
CA ALA A 15 6.26 21.05 -8.17
C ALA A 15 6.10 19.80 -9.07
N THR A 16 4.91 19.30 -9.18
CA THR A 16 4.51 18.21 -10.06
C THR A 16 3.58 18.74 -11.13
N SER A 17 3.62 18.13 -12.27
CA SER A 17 3.00 18.58 -13.49
C SER A 17 1.47 18.54 -13.53
N GLY A 18 0.80 18.75 -12.40
CA GLY A 18 -0.62 19.05 -12.42
C GLY A 18 -1.57 17.86 -12.28
N ASP A 19 -2.84 18.19 -12.45
CA ASP A 19 -3.98 17.38 -12.07
C ASP A 19 -4.43 16.41 -13.17
N THR A 20 -3.76 16.40 -14.31
CA THR A 20 -4.13 15.55 -15.45
C THR A 20 -3.27 14.32 -15.49
N VAL A 21 -3.86 13.16 -15.25
CA VAL A 21 -3.21 11.86 -15.48
C VAL A 21 -3.38 11.53 -16.96
N ALA A 22 -2.32 11.65 -17.73
CA ALA A 22 -2.29 11.23 -19.12
C ALA A 22 -1.27 10.08 -19.26
N GLU A 23 -1.74 8.92 -19.69
CA GLU A 23 -0.84 7.83 -20.06
C GLU A 23 -0.20 8.12 -21.40
N PRO A 24 1.05 7.70 -21.62
CA PRO A 24 1.64 7.69 -22.95
C PRO A 24 0.82 6.85 -23.93
N ASN A 25 0.91 7.14 -25.24
CA ASN A 25 0.41 6.23 -26.24
C ASN A 25 1.38 5.03 -26.33
N TRP A 26 0.98 3.92 -25.72
CA TRP A 26 1.83 2.72 -25.63
C TRP A 26 2.05 2.03 -26.98
N ASP A 27 1.17 2.23 -27.97
CA ASP A 27 1.31 1.65 -29.30
C ASP A 27 2.43 2.32 -30.13
N GLU A 28 2.84 3.52 -29.73
CA GLU A 28 3.97 4.23 -30.34
C GLU A 28 5.33 3.87 -29.73
N ARG A 29 5.34 3.01 -28.69
CA ARG A 29 6.53 2.65 -27.95
C ARG A 29 6.87 1.19 -28.11
N LEU A 30 8.15 0.86 -27.87
CA LEU A 30 8.61 -0.52 -27.92
C LEU A 30 7.84 -1.40 -26.91
N THR A 31 7.46 -2.58 -27.38
CA THR A 31 7.04 -3.69 -26.53
C THR A 31 8.09 -4.78 -26.56
N ILE A 32 8.50 -5.29 -25.40
CA ILE A 32 9.37 -6.46 -25.25
C ILE A 32 8.68 -7.50 -24.39
N SER A 33 8.72 -8.74 -24.81
CA SER A 33 8.11 -9.86 -24.09
C SER A 33 9.10 -10.59 -23.19
N VAL A 34 8.61 -11.04 -22.02
CA VAL A 34 9.34 -11.91 -21.08
C VAL A 34 8.52 -13.17 -20.83
N GLY A 35 9.12 -14.34 -20.90
CA GLY A 35 8.42 -15.60 -20.70
C GLY A 35 9.34 -16.80 -20.59
N SER A 36 8.75 -17.97 -20.31
CA SER A 36 9.50 -19.23 -20.24
C SER A 36 9.98 -19.72 -21.61
N ARG A 37 9.31 -19.30 -22.68
CA ARG A 37 9.60 -19.62 -24.08
C ARG A 37 8.84 -18.63 -24.97
N ASP A 38 9.15 -18.61 -26.24
CA ASP A 38 8.48 -17.77 -27.26
C ASP A 38 8.41 -16.28 -26.87
N ALA A 39 9.45 -15.77 -26.23
CA ALA A 39 9.60 -14.40 -25.78
C ALA A 39 10.96 -13.85 -26.22
N GLU A 40 11.06 -12.50 -26.35
CA GLU A 40 12.35 -11.86 -26.65
C GLU A 40 13.36 -12.05 -25.52
N ILE A 41 12.89 -12.04 -24.26
CA ILE A 41 13.70 -12.38 -23.11
C ILE A 41 13.15 -13.67 -22.48
N VAL A 42 13.91 -14.76 -22.59
CA VAL A 42 13.53 -16.06 -22.03
C VAL A 42 13.99 -16.14 -20.59
N GLY A 43 13.05 -16.29 -19.66
CA GLY A 43 13.30 -16.43 -18.23
C GLY A 43 12.04 -16.20 -17.41
N THR A 44 11.99 -16.81 -16.21
CA THR A 44 10.84 -16.72 -15.27
C THR A 44 11.31 -16.33 -13.88
N ASN A 45 12.11 -15.26 -13.79
CA ASN A 45 12.65 -14.75 -12.55
C ASN A 45 12.77 -13.20 -12.58
N ASP A 46 13.16 -12.62 -11.45
CA ASP A 46 13.38 -11.18 -11.31
C ASP A 46 14.41 -10.64 -12.30
N ARG A 47 15.47 -11.40 -12.64
CA ARG A 47 16.53 -10.93 -13.54
C ARG A 47 16.04 -10.75 -14.96
N ALA A 48 15.22 -11.67 -15.46
CA ALA A 48 14.64 -11.57 -16.80
C ALA A 48 13.67 -10.38 -16.90
N LEU A 49 12.83 -10.18 -15.87
CA LEU A 49 11.92 -9.04 -15.79
C LEU A 49 12.68 -7.71 -15.68
N GLN A 50 13.72 -7.65 -14.82
CA GLN A 50 14.52 -6.45 -14.65
C GLN A 50 15.26 -6.09 -15.94
N ALA A 51 15.83 -7.07 -16.66
CA ALA A 51 16.49 -6.84 -17.93
C ALA A 51 15.54 -6.21 -18.98
N ALA A 52 14.28 -6.66 -19.00
CA ALA A 52 13.26 -6.07 -19.85
C ALA A 52 12.92 -4.63 -19.48
N VAL A 53 12.71 -4.37 -18.17
CA VAL A 53 12.43 -3.01 -17.66
C VAL A 53 13.60 -2.06 -17.98
N ASP A 54 14.83 -2.46 -17.72
CA ASP A 54 16.02 -1.65 -17.96
C ASP A 54 16.19 -1.36 -19.46
N TYR A 55 15.90 -2.35 -20.31
CA TYR A 55 16.00 -2.19 -21.76
C TYR A 55 14.99 -1.16 -22.31
N VAL A 56 13.70 -1.29 -21.97
CA VAL A 56 12.69 -0.33 -22.45
C VAL A 56 12.89 1.04 -21.84
N ALA A 57 13.30 1.12 -20.57
CA ALA A 57 13.62 2.38 -19.89
C ALA A 57 14.78 3.11 -20.60
N ARG A 58 15.80 2.40 -21.05
CA ARG A 58 16.92 2.96 -21.79
C ARG A 58 16.51 3.61 -23.13
N LEU A 59 15.39 3.18 -23.69
CA LEU A 59 14.82 3.73 -24.93
C LEU A 59 13.76 4.83 -24.66
N GLY A 60 13.68 5.34 -23.43
CA GLY A 60 12.72 6.38 -23.07
C GLY A 60 11.35 5.85 -22.65
N GLY A 61 11.26 4.56 -22.38
CA GLY A 61 10.04 3.89 -21.93
C GLY A 61 9.42 2.97 -22.97
N GLY A 62 8.47 2.16 -22.54
CA GLY A 62 7.80 1.17 -23.37
C GLY A 62 7.06 0.12 -22.55
N THR A 63 6.62 -0.93 -23.18
CA THR A 63 5.86 -2.01 -22.56
C THR A 63 6.74 -3.24 -22.32
N VAL A 64 6.75 -3.73 -21.10
CA VAL A 64 7.22 -5.07 -20.75
C VAL A 64 5.99 -6.00 -20.70
N ARG A 65 5.88 -6.88 -21.68
CA ARG A 65 4.80 -7.87 -21.76
C ARG A 65 5.22 -9.13 -21.02
N VAL A 66 4.59 -9.40 -19.89
CA VAL A 66 4.83 -10.59 -19.07
C VAL A 66 3.91 -11.71 -19.55
N LEU A 67 4.47 -12.70 -20.24
CA LEU A 67 3.71 -13.83 -20.79
C LEU A 67 3.20 -14.75 -19.67
N PRO A 68 2.23 -15.63 -19.94
CA PRO A 68 1.75 -16.60 -18.98
C PRO A 68 2.89 -17.44 -18.37
N GLY A 69 2.86 -17.58 -17.04
CA GLY A 69 3.84 -18.35 -16.27
C GLY A 69 3.97 -17.89 -14.82
N VAL A 70 4.68 -18.69 -14.03
CA VAL A 70 5.04 -18.34 -12.66
C VAL A 70 6.48 -17.85 -12.62
N TYR A 71 6.66 -16.60 -12.27
CA TYR A 71 7.96 -15.93 -12.15
C TYR A 71 8.40 -15.91 -10.69
N ARG A 72 9.49 -16.63 -10.39
CA ARG A 72 10.01 -16.75 -9.02
C ARG A 72 11.03 -15.68 -8.72
N LEU A 73 10.76 -14.88 -7.70
CA LEU A 73 11.52 -13.67 -7.40
C LEU A 73 12.39 -13.85 -6.17
N ARG A 74 13.65 -13.48 -6.28
CA ARG A 74 14.62 -13.34 -5.19
C ARG A 74 14.97 -11.88 -4.92
N ASN A 75 14.49 -10.96 -5.74
CA ASN A 75 14.61 -9.51 -5.56
C ASN A 75 13.38 -8.81 -6.14
N ALA A 76 13.18 -7.56 -5.75
CA ALA A 76 12.21 -6.69 -6.37
C ALA A 76 12.53 -6.50 -7.86
N VAL A 77 11.46 -6.30 -8.65
CA VAL A 77 11.59 -5.69 -9.98
C VAL A 77 11.48 -4.18 -9.77
N TYR A 78 12.59 -3.49 -10.01
CA TYR A 78 12.68 -2.03 -9.88
C TYR A 78 12.12 -1.37 -11.13
N LEU A 79 11.05 -0.62 -10.96
CA LEU A 79 10.37 0.09 -12.03
C LEU A 79 11.16 1.34 -12.45
N ALA A 80 10.95 1.76 -13.68
CA ALA A 80 11.50 2.98 -14.24
C ALA A 80 10.40 3.88 -14.81
N SER A 81 10.66 5.17 -14.94
CA SER A 81 9.70 6.11 -15.52
C SER A 81 9.32 5.73 -16.95
N SER A 82 8.07 6.00 -17.30
CA SER A 82 7.50 5.74 -18.63
C SER A 82 7.50 4.25 -19.03
N VAL A 83 7.42 3.34 -18.08
CA VAL A 83 7.33 1.91 -18.32
C VAL A 83 5.93 1.38 -17.99
N ARG A 84 5.41 0.54 -18.88
CA ARG A 84 4.20 -0.25 -18.68
C ARG A 84 4.56 -1.71 -18.45
N ILE A 85 4.09 -2.29 -17.36
CA ILE A 85 4.12 -3.73 -17.13
C ILE A 85 2.74 -4.29 -17.50
N LEU A 86 2.69 -5.12 -18.51
CA LEU A 86 1.45 -5.74 -19.01
C LEU A 86 1.53 -7.25 -18.85
N GLY A 87 0.77 -7.80 -17.91
CA GLY A 87 0.63 -9.24 -17.73
C GLY A 87 -0.50 -9.87 -18.56
N SER A 88 -0.80 -11.12 -18.26
CA SER A 88 -1.88 -11.92 -18.85
C SER A 88 -2.92 -12.32 -17.78
N GLY A 89 -3.19 -11.43 -16.81
CA GLY A 89 -4.13 -11.66 -15.72
C GLY A 89 -3.63 -12.71 -14.74
N ALA A 90 -4.52 -13.63 -14.39
CA ALA A 90 -4.24 -14.74 -13.49
C ALA A 90 -3.18 -15.72 -13.99
N ASP A 91 -2.87 -15.69 -15.29
CA ASP A 91 -1.88 -16.57 -15.90
C ASP A 91 -0.44 -16.04 -15.76
N SER A 92 -0.25 -14.75 -15.47
CA SER A 92 1.09 -14.16 -15.21
C SER A 92 1.24 -13.89 -13.72
N ILE A 93 1.94 -14.78 -13.01
CA ILE A 93 2.08 -14.74 -11.56
C ILE A 93 3.53 -14.42 -11.19
N LEU A 94 3.75 -13.30 -10.52
CA LEU A 94 5.01 -12.96 -9.89
C LEU A 94 4.96 -13.39 -8.43
N MET A 95 5.78 -14.39 -8.06
CA MET A 95 5.75 -15.01 -6.74
C MET A 95 7.11 -14.86 -6.04
N LYS A 96 7.08 -14.41 -4.79
CA LYS A 96 8.29 -14.36 -3.95
C LYS A 96 8.75 -15.77 -3.58
N GLU A 97 10.06 -16.00 -3.67
CA GLU A 97 10.69 -17.18 -3.05
C GLU A 97 10.61 -17.09 -1.50
N PRO A 98 10.68 -18.23 -0.78
CA PRO A 98 10.73 -18.22 0.68
C PRO A 98 11.87 -17.35 1.22
N SER A 99 11.62 -16.59 2.28
CA SER A 99 12.63 -15.73 2.87
C SER A 99 13.63 -16.48 3.71
N LEU A 100 14.88 -16.04 3.64
CA LEU A 100 15.98 -16.44 4.51
C LEU A 100 16.22 -15.34 5.55
N LYS A 101 16.72 -15.71 6.73
CA LYS A 101 17.11 -14.76 7.76
C LYS A 101 18.35 -15.20 8.50
N THR A 102 19.22 -14.24 8.80
CA THR A 102 20.40 -14.43 9.64
C THR A 102 20.73 -13.15 10.42
N LYS A 103 21.57 -13.26 11.44
CA LYS A 103 22.16 -12.09 12.12
C LYS A 103 23.33 -11.55 11.30
N LEU A 104 23.71 -10.29 11.54
CA LEU A 104 25.01 -9.78 11.16
C LEU A 104 26.08 -10.34 12.12
N ALA A 105 27.27 -10.56 11.62
CA ALA A 105 28.44 -11.07 12.38
C ALA A 105 29.55 -10.02 12.47
N ALA A 106 29.25 -8.78 12.12
CA ALA A 106 30.11 -7.62 12.29
C ALA A 106 29.25 -6.37 12.24
N ASP A 107 29.69 -5.33 12.92
CA ASP A 107 29.10 -4.01 12.84
C ASP A 107 29.24 -3.45 11.41
N SER A 108 28.22 -2.74 10.96
CA SER A 108 28.24 -2.00 9.71
C SER A 108 27.75 -0.57 9.98
N ASP A 109 28.57 0.41 9.62
CA ASP A 109 28.30 1.81 9.86
C ASP A 109 27.44 2.44 8.75
N TRP A 110 26.86 3.60 9.03
CA TRP A 110 25.94 4.30 8.11
C TRP A 110 26.55 4.63 6.73
N PHE A 111 27.85 4.69 6.61
CA PHE A 111 28.58 4.93 5.36
C PHE A 111 29.03 3.65 4.66
N ASP A 112 28.94 2.48 5.34
CA ASP A 112 29.37 1.22 4.77
C ASP A 112 28.48 0.78 3.60
N GLN A 113 29.11 0.13 2.66
CA GLN A 113 28.47 -0.48 1.50
C GLN A 113 28.67 -2.01 1.51
N GLU A 114 28.80 -2.56 2.68
CA GLU A 114 28.96 -4.01 2.90
C GLU A 114 28.39 -4.45 4.24
N ILE A 115 28.09 -5.74 4.32
CA ILE A 115 27.66 -6.44 5.52
C ILE A 115 28.32 -7.80 5.61
N THR A 116 28.50 -8.31 6.83
CA THR A 116 28.96 -9.68 7.08
C THR A 116 27.84 -10.47 7.73
N LEU A 117 27.43 -11.57 7.11
CA LEU A 117 26.35 -12.44 7.61
C LEU A 117 26.90 -13.52 8.53
N ALA A 118 26.21 -13.83 9.63
CA ALA A 118 26.58 -14.94 10.51
C ALA A 118 26.42 -16.29 9.80
N ASP A 119 25.36 -16.45 9.01
CA ASP A 119 25.16 -17.59 8.10
C ASP A 119 24.78 -17.06 6.71
N ALA A 120 25.63 -17.29 5.74
CA ALA A 120 25.42 -16.89 4.35
C ALA A 120 24.80 -17.99 3.48
N LYS A 121 24.38 -19.12 4.10
CA LYS A 121 23.78 -20.24 3.36
C LYS A 121 22.46 -19.80 2.71
N GLY A 122 22.36 -20.04 1.42
CA GLY A 122 21.17 -19.70 0.61
C GLY A 122 21.14 -18.26 0.09
N PHE A 123 21.89 -17.31 0.69
CA PHE A 123 22.03 -15.96 0.15
C PHE A 123 22.95 -15.93 -1.07
N ALA A 124 22.57 -15.19 -2.09
CA ALA A 124 23.28 -15.08 -3.35
C ALA A 124 23.39 -13.62 -3.82
N VAL A 125 24.37 -13.36 -4.68
CA VAL A 125 24.45 -12.08 -5.42
C VAL A 125 23.21 -11.93 -6.31
N GLY A 126 22.56 -10.76 -6.20
CA GLY A 126 21.29 -10.46 -6.84
C GLY A 126 20.11 -10.49 -5.87
N ASP A 127 20.23 -11.07 -4.68
CA ASP A 127 19.13 -11.13 -3.73
C ASP A 127 18.77 -9.74 -3.18
N GLY A 128 17.48 -9.44 -3.12
CA GLY A 128 16.94 -8.33 -2.38
C GLY A 128 16.87 -8.64 -0.89
N VAL A 129 17.42 -7.78 -0.06
CA VAL A 129 17.46 -7.96 1.38
C VAL A 129 16.90 -6.76 2.14
N CYS A 130 16.36 -7.05 3.30
CA CYS A 130 15.95 -6.09 4.30
C CYS A 130 16.83 -6.26 5.54
N LEU A 131 17.54 -5.20 5.90
CA LEU A 131 18.31 -5.11 7.14
C LEU A 131 17.46 -4.47 8.21
N ARG A 132 17.51 -4.98 9.42
CA ARG A 132 16.79 -4.45 10.57
C ARG A 132 17.70 -4.41 11.77
N THR A 133 17.62 -3.32 12.54
CA THR A 133 18.33 -3.15 13.80
C THR A 133 17.50 -2.34 14.78
N LYS A 134 17.75 -2.54 16.05
CA LYS A 134 17.25 -1.64 17.09
C LYS A 134 18.33 -0.61 17.38
N ASN A 135 18.05 0.66 17.12
CA ASN A 135 18.97 1.74 17.41
C ASN A 135 19.27 1.78 18.92
N PRO A 136 20.52 1.59 19.36
CA PRO A 136 20.86 1.49 20.78
C PRO A 136 20.70 2.83 21.52
N HIS A 137 20.67 3.96 20.83
CA HIS A 137 20.58 5.28 21.45
C HIS A 137 19.14 5.73 21.73
N ASN A 138 18.19 5.34 20.87
CA ASN A 138 16.80 5.77 21.01
C ASN A 138 15.77 4.63 21.06
N GLY A 139 16.22 3.38 20.87
CA GLY A 139 15.37 2.19 20.90
C GLY A 139 14.48 2.02 19.67
N GLY A 140 14.55 2.91 18.69
CA GLY A 140 13.77 2.84 17.45
C GLY A 140 14.26 1.72 16.53
N MET A 141 13.31 1.13 15.80
CA MET A 141 13.65 0.18 14.73
C MET A 141 14.10 0.91 13.48
N GLU A 142 15.25 0.53 12.96
CA GLU A 142 15.77 1.00 11.70
C GLU A 142 15.71 -0.11 10.64
N VAL A 143 15.35 0.27 9.42
CA VAL A 143 15.11 -0.64 8.31
C VAL A 143 15.79 -0.12 7.06
N ALA A 144 16.58 -0.94 6.38
CA ALA A 144 17.16 -0.62 5.09
C ALA A 144 16.94 -1.77 4.10
N LYS A 145 16.47 -1.44 2.91
CA LYS A 145 16.37 -2.38 1.78
C LYS A 145 17.58 -2.20 0.87
N ARG A 146 18.21 -3.31 0.48
CA ARG A 146 19.42 -3.33 -0.36
C ARG A 146 19.39 -4.53 -1.28
N THR A 147 20.24 -4.49 -2.30
CA THR A 147 20.54 -5.65 -3.14
C THR A 147 21.99 -6.10 -2.86
N LEU A 148 22.19 -7.41 -2.74
CA LEU A 148 23.51 -8.00 -2.63
C LEU A 148 24.20 -8.03 -4.00
N VAL A 149 25.28 -7.27 -4.19
CA VAL A 149 25.88 -7.07 -5.53
C VAL A 149 27.24 -7.76 -5.73
N ALA A 150 27.92 -8.16 -4.64
CA ALA A 150 29.15 -8.96 -4.70
C ALA A 150 29.30 -9.77 -3.42
N ARG A 151 30.13 -10.85 -3.45
CA ARG A 151 30.30 -11.75 -2.30
C ARG A 151 31.76 -12.18 -2.14
N SER A 152 32.21 -12.24 -0.88
CA SER A 152 33.46 -12.90 -0.48
C SER A 152 33.21 -13.65 0.84
N GLY A 153 33.08 -14.95 0.79
CA GLY A 153 32.69 -15.76 1.97
C GLY A 153 31.32 -15.37 2.50
N ASN A 154 31.26 -14.91 3.75
CA ASN A 154 30.05 -14.41 4.40
C ASN A 154 29.86 -12.90 4.25
N ARG A 155 30.83 -12.19 3.66
CA ARG A 155 30.75 -10.75 3.40
C ARG A 155 30.13 -10.46 2.05
N PHE A 156 29.16 -9.54 2.04
CA PHE A 156 28.47 -9.10 0.84
C PHE A 156 28.61 -7.58 0.66
N LYS A 157 28.82 -7.17 -0.59
CA LYS A 157 28.67 -5.77 -1.00
C LYS A 157 27.20 -5.46 -1.27
N LEU A 158 26.80 -4.23 -0.99
CA LEU A 158 25.47 -3.69 -1.21
C LEU A 158 25.46 -2.75 -2.41
N ASP A 159 24.28 -2.61 -3.05
CA ASP A 159 24.06 -1.71 -4.19
C ASP A 159 24.32 -0.23 -3.83
N ARG A 160 24.14 0.14 -2.57
CA ARG A 160 24.35 1.49 -2.05
C ARG A 160 24.66 1.49 -0.56
N ALA A 161 25.25 2.58 -0.06
CA ALA A 161 25.58 2.74 1.34
C ALA A 161 24.35 2.63 2.26
N LEU A 162 24.57 2.19 3.48
CA LEU A 162 23.51 1.88 4.46
C LEU A 162 22.68 3.11 4.85
N ARG A 163 23.32 4.23 5.16
CA ARG A 163 22.71 5.46 5.68
C ARG A 163 22.17 5.36 7.11
N GLN A 164 22.38 4.22 7.77
CA GLN A 164 22.03 3.92 9.15
C GLN A 164 23.07 2.92 9.68
N ASN A 165 23.23 2.87 11.01
CA ASN A 165 24.13 1.91 11.64
C ASN A 165 23.40 0.60 11.89
N PHE A 166 24.01 -0.49 11.49
CA PHE A 166 23.52 -1.85 11.74
C PHE A 166 24.55 -2.62 12.58
N TRP A 167 24.56 -2.34 13.88
CA TRP A 167 25.52 -2.89 14.82
C TRP A 167 25.02 -4.18 15.46
N GLU A 168 25.93 -5.04 15.85
CA GLU A 168 25.62 -6.31 16.54
C GLU A 168 24.88 -6.05 17.86
N MET A 169 25.24 -5.00 18.59
CA MET A 169 24.57 -4.60 19.83
C MET A 169 23.09 -4.19 19.63
N GLY A 170 22.66 -3.84 18.43
CA GLY A 170 21.29 -3.57 18.05
C GLY A 170 20.52 -4.82 17.59
N ASP A 171 21.08 -6.00 17.77
CA ASP A 171 20.53 -7.29 17.29
C ASP A 171 20.25 -7.29 15.78
N SER A 172 21.19 -6.74 15.02
CA SER A 172 21.06 -6.52 13.58
C SER A 172 20.88 -7.81 12.81
N THR A 173 19.90 -7.80 11.91
CA THR A 173 19.53 -8.95 11.08
C THR A 173 19.48 -8.59 9.61
N CYS A 174 19.69 -9.58 8.76
CA CYS A 174 19.49 -9.56 7.32
C CYS A 174 18.46 -10.63 6.94
N ALA A 175 17.42 -10.23 6.22
CA ALA A 175 16.44 -11.18 5.67
C ALA A 175 16.23 -10.92 4.18
N SER A 176 16.01 -11.98 3.37
CA SER A 176 15.72 -11.85 1.94
C SER A 176 14.26 -11.40 1.73
N LEU A 177 13.98 -10.13 2.09
CA LEU A 177 12.67 -9.50 2.04
C LEU A 177 12.69 -8.26 1.13
N PHE A 178 11.71 -8.15 0.28
CA PHE A 178 11.61 -7.09 -0.73
C PHE A 178 10.14 -6.96 -1.21
N PRO A 179 9.71 -5.80 -1.76
CA PRO A 179 8.45 -5.70 -2.50
C PRO A 179 8.55 -6.45 -3.84
N ILE A 180 7.43 -6.90 -4.39
CA ILE A 180 7.46 -7.53 -5.73
C ILE A 180 7.82 -6.49 -6.79
N PHE A 181 7.08 -5.39 -6.86
CA PHE A 181 7.45 -4.20 -7.62
C PHE A 181 7.89 -3.08 -6.68
N SER A 182 8.99 -2.42 -7.01
CA SER A 182 9.50 -1.25 -6.29
C SER A 182 9.71 -0.08 -7.24
N GLY A 183 9.23 1.10 -6.86
CA GLY A 183 9.48 2.34 -7.58
C GLY A 183 9.89 3.46 -6.63
N GLU A 184 10.92 4.22 -6.99
CA GLU A 184 11.41 5.36 -6.21
C GLU A 184 11.81 6.49 -7.16
N ASN A 185 11.25 7.69 -6.95
CA ASN A 185 11.49 8.88 -7.79
C ASN A 185 11.17 8.67 -9.28
N ILE A 186 10.09 7.96 -9.61
CA ILE A 186 9.66 7.66 -10.97
C ILE A 186 8.28 8.24 -11.27
N ALA A 187 7.97 8.36 -12.56
CA ALA A 187 6.69 8.85 -13.02
C ALA A 187 6.20 8.14 -14.28
N ASP A 188 4.90 8.27 -14.57
CA ASP A 188 4.27 7.78 -15.79
C ASP A 188 4.40 6.24 -15.96
N VAL A 189 4.11 5.51 -14.88
CA VAL A 189 4.21 4.04 -14.85
C VAL A 189 2.82 3.42 -14.82
N VAL A 190 2.64 2.36 -15.58
CA VAL A 190 1.43 1.52 -15.56
C VAL A 190 1.78 0.09 -15.19
N ILE A 191 1.04 -0.48 -14.23
CA ILE A 191 1.09 -1.90 -13.89
C ILE A 191 -0.31 -2.44 -14.10
N GLU A 192 -0.45 -3.40 -15.00
CA GLU A 192 -1.78 -3.90 -15.32
C GLU A 192 -1.85 -5.38 -15.67
N ASN A 193 -3.04 -5.95 -15.40
CA ASN A 193 -3.42 -7.30 -15.80
C ASN A 193 -2.42 -8.38 -15.36
N ILE A 194 -2.04 -8.38 -14.06
CA ILE A 194 -0.99 -9.25 -13.51
C ILE A 194 -1.32 -9.66 -12.07
N THR A 195 -0.89 -10.86 -11.69
CA THR A 195 -1.02 -11.39 -10.33
C THR A 195 0.31 -11.32 -9.57
N LEU A 196 0.29 -10.75 -8.38
CA LEU A 196 1.42 -10.58 -7.47
C LEU A 196 1.16 -11.40 -6.20
N ASP A 197 1.97 -12.42 -5.95
CA ASP A 197 1.83 -13.33 -4.81
C ASP A 197 3.03 -13.20 -3.85
N GLY A 198 2.75 -12.71 -2.65
CA GLY A 198 3.76 -12.49 -1.61
C GLY A 198 4.24 -13.75 -0.91
N ASN A 199 3.60 -14.92 -1.13
CA ASN A 199 3.97 -16.19 -0.49
C ASN A 199 4.12 -16.05 1.04
N LYS A 200 3.13 -15.44 1.70
CA LYS A 200 3.21 -14.95 3.09
C LYS A 200 3.59 -16.00 4.12
N ASP A 201 3.16 -17.23 3.91
CA ASP A 201 3.40 -18.32 4.86
C ASP A 201 4.88 -18.74 4.91
N ASN A 202 5.64 -18.38 3.88
CA ASN A 202 7.08 -18.67 3.76
C ASN A 202 7.94 -17.38 3.82
N ASN A 203 7.36 -16.23 4.12
CA ASN A 203 8.06 -14.95 4.19
C ASN A 203 7.80 -14.28 5.54
N GLU A 204 8.83 -13.70 6.16
CA GLU A 204 8.64 -12.84 7.32
C GLU A 204 7.87 -11.57 6.97
N ASN A 205 7.29 -10.94 7.98
CA ASN A 205 6.60 -9.67 7.80
C ASN A 205 7.56 -8.55 7.37
N LEU A 206 7.13 -7.76 6.41
CA LEU A 206 7.76 -6.49 6.07
C LEU A 206 6.66 -5.42 5.96
N ASP A 207 6.73 -4.46 6.87
CA ASP A 207 5.73 -3.40 7.07
C ASP A 207 5.50 -2.57 5.80
N GLY A 208 4.27 -2.12 5.62
CA GLY A 208 3.82 -1.37 4.45
C GLY A 208 4.48 -0.01 4.23
N ASN A 209 5.19 0.53 5.24
CA ASN A 209 6.03 1.71 5.07
C ASN A 209 7.33 1.41 4.32
N TYR A 210 7.65 0.14 4.10
CA TYR A 210 8.87 -0.31 3.45
C TYR A 210 8.63 -1.23 2.26
N ALA A 211 7.48 -1.92 2.22
CA ALA A 211 7.18 -2.90 1.16
C ALA A 211 5.67 -3.18 1.01
N GLY A 212 5.36 -3.97 0.01
CA GLY A 212 4.05 -4.50 -0.36
C GLY A 212 4.20 -5.40 -1.58
N CYS A 213 3.13 -5.94 -2.12
CA CYS A 213 3.20 -6.48 -3.48
C CYS A 213 3.69 -5.39 -4.44
N VAL A 214 3.15 -4.18 -4.33
CA VAL A 214 3.70 -2.97 -4.97
C VAL A 214 4.09 -2.00 -3.87
N PHE A 215 5.30 -1.45 -3.96
CA PHE A 215 5.78 -0.39 -3.08
C PHE A 215 6.36 0.76 -3.89
N LEU A 216 5.80 1.95 -3.71
CA LEU A 216 6.21 3.16 -4.41
C LEU A 216 6.59 4.25 -3.41
N GLN A 217 7.60 5.02 -3.73
CA GLN A 217 8.01 6.17 -2.92
C GLN A 217 8.45 7.33 -3.79
N ASP A 218 7.99 8.55 -3.46
CA ASP A 218 8.31 9.77 -4.21
C ASP A 218 7.96 9.67 -5.71
N CYS A 219 6.84 9.02 -6.06
CA CYS A 219 6.42 8.77 -7.44
C CYS A 219 5.23 9.65 -7.84
N ASN A 220 5.06 9.85 -9.15
CA ASN A 220 3.97 10.66 -9.69
C ASN A 220 3.32 9.99 -10.90
N ARG A 221 1.99 10.13 -11.05
CA ARG A 221 1.22 9.61 -12.20
C ARG A 221 1.46 8.12 -12.43
N ILE A 222 1.07 7.34 -11.43
CA ILE A 222 1.16 5.89 -11.46
C ILE A 222 -0.24 5.31 -11.63
N THR A 223 -0.40 4.36 -12.50
CA THR A 223 -1.64 3.60 -12.69
C THR A 223 -1.43 2.15 -12.35
N MET A 224 -2.26 1.61 -11.46
CA MET A 224 -2.40 0.18 -11.19
C MET A 224 -3.80 -0.24 -11.63
N ARG A 225 -3.90 -1.16 -12.57
CA ARG A 225 -5.17 -1.55 -13.21
C ARG A 225 -5.25 -3.06 -13.34
N GLN A 226 -6.35 -3.67 -12.90
CA GLN A 226 -6.54 -5.12 -12.97
C GLN A 226 -5.36 -5.92 -12.38
N VAL A 227 -4.79 -5.42 -11.28
CA VAL A 227 -3.72 -6.09 -10.52
C VAL A 227 -4.35 -6.91 -9.41
N GLU A 228 -4.04 -8.20 -9.35
CA GLU A 228 -4.29 -9.03 -8.18
C GLU A 228 -3.06 -8.99 -7.27
N ALA A 229 -3.21 -8.47 -6.04
CA ALA A 229 -2.16 -8.40 -5.04
C ALA A 229 -2.55 -9.24 -3.82
N ARG A 230 -1.88 -10.37 -3.61
CA ARG A 230 -2.31 -11.35 -2.60
C ARG A 230 -1.17 -11.94 -1.80
N ASN A 231 -1.55 -12.52 -0.65
CA ASN A 231 -0.67 -13.35 0.18
C ASN A 231 0.67 -12.67 0.51
N TYR A 232 0.70 -11.33 0.68
CA TYR A 232 1.90 -10.65 1.14
C TYR A 232 1.91 -10.59 2.68
N ASN A 233 3.04 -10.90 3.30
CA ASN A 233 3.20 -10.71 4.74
C ASN A 233 3.57 -9.25 5.03
N GLY A 234 2.61 -8.38 4.88
CA GLY A 234 2.61 -6.92 4.89
C GLY A 234 1.45 -6.42 4.02
N ASP A 235 1.65 -5.34 3.29
CA ASP A 235 0.60 -4.69 2.50
C ASP A 235 0.45 -5.29 1.08
N GLY A 236 -0.75 -5.15 0.53
CA GLY A 236 -1.00 -5.43 -0.88
C GLY A 236 -0.40 -4.34 -1.78
N LEU A 237 -1.05 -3.19 -1.84
CA LEU A 237 -0.64 -2.05 -2.66
C LEU A 237 -0.30 -0.87 -1.74
N SER A 238 0.96 -0.46 -1.68
CA SER A 238 1.45 0.61 -0.82
C SER A 238 2.22 1.66 -1.61
N TRP A 239 1.95 2.94 -1.33
CA TRP A 239 2.68 4.06 -1.92
C TRP A 239 2.82 5.21 -0.92
N GLN A 240 4.03 5.77 -0.84
CA GLN A 240 4.41 6.81 0.11
C GLN A 240 4.89 8.06 -0.63
N ILE A 241 4.43 9.23 -0.24
CA ILE A 241 4.83 10.51 -0.86
C ILE A 241 4.60 10.50 -2.38
N CYS A 242 3.50 9.88 -2.82
CA CYS A 242 3.17 9.75 -4.24
C CYS A 242 1.98 10.64 -4.60
N HIS A 243 2.01 11.20 -5.79
CA HIS A 243 0.95 12.07 -6.28
C HIS A 243 0.31 11.51 -7.55
N ASP A 244 -1.01 11.70 -7.66
CA ASP A 244 -1.77 11.27 -8.82
C ASP A 244 -1.65 9.76 -9.09
N VAL A 245 -1.84 8.96 -8.04
CA VAL A 245 -1.88 7.49 -8.14
C VAL A 245 -3.31 7.05 -8.41
N LEU A 246 -3.51 6.31 -9.49
CA LEU A 246 -4.78 5.66 -9.84
C LEU A 246 -4.69 4.16 -9.56
N VAL A 247 -5.61 3.66 -8.73
CA VAL A 247 -5.80 2.22 -8.49
C VAL A 247 -7.22 1.87 -8.89
N GLU A 248 -7.38 1.10 -9.95
CA GLU A 248 -8.71 0.76 -10.46
C GLU A 248 -8.85 -0.70 -10.90
N ASN A 249 -10.01 -1.28 -10.62
CA ASN A 249 -10.34 -2.66 -10.97
C ASN A 249 -9.31 -3.68 -10.43
N CYS A 250 -8.62 -3.36 -9.34
CA CYS A 250 -7.64 -4.22 -8.69
C CYS A 250 -8.31 -5.10 -7.62
N PHE A 251 -7.64 -6.21 -7.30
CA PHE A 251 -8.06 -7.10 -6.21
C PHE A 251 -6.90 -7.31 -5.23
N SER A 252 -6.99 -6.68 -4.05
CA SER A 252 -6.01 -6.86 -2.96
C SER A 252 -6.61 -7.72 -1.85
N HIS A 253 -6.01 -8.87 -1.56
CA HIS A 253 -6.61 -9.79 -0.59
C HIS A 253 -5.63 -10.72 0.11
N ASP A 254 -6.06 -11.22 1.27
CA ASP A 254 -5.33 -12.19 2.08
C ASP A 254 -3.93 -11.73 2.50
N ASN A 255 -3.68 -10.41 2.49
CA ASN A 255 -2.45 -9.82 3.00
C ASN A 255 -2.50 -9.67 4.52
N THR A 256 -1.36 -9.74 5.21
CA THR A 256 -1.35 -9.57 6.67
C THR A 256 -1.46 -8.12 7.10
N GLY A 257 -1.12 -7.18 6.25
CA GLY A 257 -1.25 -5.75 6.44
C GLY A 257 -2.45 -5.15 5.69
N LEU A 258 -2.24 -4.02 5.08
CA LEU A 258 -3.25 -3.18 4.47
C LEU A 258 -3.54 -3.62 3.03
N GLY A 259 -4.80 -3.52 2.63
CA GLY A 259 -5.17 -3.82 1.24
C GLY A 259 -4.62 -2.78 0.27
N MET A 260 -4.96 -1.51 0.52
CA MET A 260 -4.51 -0.35 -0.27
C MET A 260 -4.09 0.75 0.70
N HIS A 261 -2.84 1.19 0.57
CA HIS A 261 -2.19 2.10 1.50
C HIS A 261 -1.66 3.35 0.82
N PRO A 262 -2.53 4.35 0.54
CA PRO A 262 -2.04 5.70 0.32
C PRO A 262 -1.41 6.22 1.60
N GLY A 263 -0.11 6.54 1.58
CA GLY A 263 0.63 6.90 2.79
C GLY A 263 1.45 8.18 2.66
N SER A 264 1.98 8.61 3.78
CA SER A 264 2.97 9.67 3.99
C SER A 264 2.93 10.86 3.01
N GLY A 265 1.91 11.71 3.10
CA GLY A 265 1.84 12.94 2.29
C GLY A 265 1.42 12.74 0.83
N SER A 266 0.96 11.55 0.46
CA SER A 266 0.41 11.29 -0.87
C SER A 266 -0.79 12.20 -1.15
N GLN A 267 -0.89 12.69 -2.38
CA GLN A 267 -1.96 13.61 -2.78
C GLN A 267 -2.70 13.11 -4.00
N ARG A 268 -4.00 13.35 -4.00
CA ARG A 268 -4.92 13.02 -5.09
C ARG A 268 -4.91 11.52 -5.50
N PRO A 269 -4.78 10.57 -4.53
CA PRO A 269 -4.97 9.17 -4.91
C PRO A 269 -6.43 8.96 -5.35
N VAL A 270 -6.62 8.20 -6.41
CA VAL A 270 -7.93 7.72 -6.86
C VAL A 270 -7.96 6.20 -6.73
N ILE A 271 -8.83 5.71 -5.87
CA ILE A 271 -8.99 4.28 -5.57
C ILE A 271 -10.44 3.92 -5.92
N ARG A 272 -10.66 3.27 -7.07
CA ARG A 272 -12.03 3.04 -7.55
C ARG A 272 -12.27 1.67 -8.16
N ASN A 273 -13.48 1.17 -8.00
CA ASN A 273 -13.93 -0.09 -8.55
C ASN A 273 -13.05 -1.30 -8.12
N ASN A 274 -12.40 -1.22 -6.96
CA ASN A 274 -11.53 -2.28 -6.48
C ASN A 274 -12.25 -3.25 -5.54
N ARG A 275 -11.64 -4.41 -5.36
CA ARG A 275 -11.95 -5.33 -4.27
C ARG A 275 -10.80 -5.34 -3.27
N SER A 276 -11.12 -5.21 -1.98
CA SER A 276 -10.16 -5.35 -0.87
C SER A 276 -10.74 -6.31 0.15
N GLU A 277 -10.20 -7.51 0.25
CA GLU A 277 -10.82 -8.56 1.05
C GLU A 277 -9.82 -9.25 1.98
N ARG A 278 -10.25 -9.53 3.23
CA ARG A 278 -9.48 -10.30 4.22
C ARG A 278 -8.05 -9.78 4.49
N ASN A 279 -7.85 -8.47 4.29
CA ASN A 279 -6.66 -7.76 4.75
C ASN A 279 -6.82 -7.36 6.22
N ASP A 280 -5.85 -6.68 6.81
CA ASP A 280 -6.08 -6.07 8.13
C ASP A 280 -7.01 -4.86 8.01
N ILE A 281 -6.67 -3.89 7.17
CA ILE A 281 -7.53 -2.76 6.81
C ILE A 281 -7.71 -2.74 5.29
N GLY A 282 -8.93 -2.47 4.84
CA GLY A 282 -9.24 -2.46 3.42
C GLY A 282 -8.55 -1.32 2.67
N ILE A 283 -8.83 -0.07 3.07
CA ILE A 283 -8.18 1.15 2.57
C ILE A 283 -7.71 1.97 3.77
N PHE A 284 -6.42 2.31 3.79
CA PHE A 284 -5.78 3.00 4.90
C PHE A 284 -5.14 4.30 4.45
N PHE A 285 -5.82 5.43 4.68
CA PHE A 285 -5.22 6.75 4.53
C PHE A 285 -4.28 6.99 5.71
N CYS A 286 -3.02 7.32 5.43
CA CYS A 286 -2.01 7.40 6.49
C CYS A 286 -1.00 8.54 6.29
N TRP A 287 -0.95 9.43 7.28
CA TRP A 287 0.04 10.49 7.42
C TRP A 287 0.02 11.58 6.35
N GLY A 288 -1.09 12.29 6.27
CA GLY A 288 -1.19 13.51 5.48
C GLY A 288 -1.63 13.29 4.04
N VAL A 289 -2.40 12.25 3.81
CA VAL A 289 -3.05 12.03 2.51
C VAL A 289 -4.15 13.07 2.30
N LYS A 290 -4.11 13.75 1.16
CA LYS A 290 -5.04 14.83 0.86
C LYS A 290 -5.65 14.70 -0.52
N PHE A 291 -6.91 15.18 -0.62
CA PHE A 291 -7.64 15.25 -1.87
C PHE A 291 -7.78 13.88 -2.54
N GLY A 292 -7.84 12.83 -1.72
CA GLY A 292 -8.04 11.46 -2.18
C GLY A 292 -9.51 11.15 -2.45
N LEU A 293 -9.74 10.25 -3.38
CA LEU A 293 -11.03 9.69 -3.71
C LEU A 293 -11.00 8.17 -3.57
N ALA A 294 -11.87 7.61 -2.72
CA ALA A 294 -12.13 6.17 -2.66
C ALA A 294 -13.60 5.94 -3.03
N GLU A 295 -13.86 5.41 -4.23
CA GLU A 295 -15.22 5.25 -4.72
C GLU A 295 -15.49 3.87 -5.32
N LYS A 296 -16.73 3.38 -5.14
CA LYS A 296 -17.23 2.17 -5.78
C LYS A 296 -16.35 0.93 -5.51
N ASN A 297 -15.70 0.90 -4.36
CA ASN A 297 -14.91 -0.26 -3.95
C ASN A 297 -15.78 -1.23 -3.15
N LYS A 298 -15.48 -2.53 -3.29
CA LYS A 298 -16.01 -3.57 -2.42
C LYS A 298 -14.92 -3.95 -1.41
N ILE A 299 -15.19 -3.68 -0.12
CA ILE A 299 -14.28 -3.97 1.00
C ILE A 299 -14.98 -4.99 1.89
N ASP A 300 -14.39 -6.17 2.07
CA ASP A 300 -15.09 -7.27 2.72
C ASP A 300 -14.17 -8.10 3.63
N GLY A 301 -14.64 -8.38 4.85
CA GLY A 301 -13.98 -9.29 5.79
C GLY A 301 -12.60 -8.83 6.26
N CYS A 302 -12.32 -7.52 6.26
CA CYS A 302 -11.07 -6.99 6.81
C CYS A 302 -11.03 -7.13 8.33
N ARG A 303 -9.90 -7.60 8.88
CA ARG A 303 -9.79 -7.99 10.29
C ARG A 303 -9.94 -6.84 11.27
N SER A 304 -9.57 -5.64 10.88
CA SER A 304 -9.66 -4.43 11.71
C SER A 304 -10.73 -3.50 11.16
N SER A 305 -10.46 -2.72 10.16
CA SER A 305 -11.40 -1.73 9.63
C SER A 305 -11.58 -1.85 8.12
N GLY A 306 -12.77 -1.50 7.65
CA GLY A 306 -12.99 -1.37 6.21
C GLY A 306 -12.15 -0.21 5.64
N VAL A 307 -12.39 0.99 6.16
CA VAL A 307 -11.63 2.21 5.81
C VAL A 307 -11.11 2.86 7.09
N SER A 308 -9.89 3.36 7.07
CA SER A 308 -9.29 4.08 8.20
C SER A 308 -8.63 5.37 7.73
N ILE A 309 -8.90 6.48 8.42
CA ILE A 309 -8.45 7.84 8.12
C ILE A 309 -7.84 8.43 9.40
N GLY A 310 -6.68 9.07 9.34
CA GLY A 310 -6.02 9.55 10.55
C GLY A 310 -5.09 10.74 10.31
N HIS A 311 -3.89 10.66 10.78
CA HIS A 311 -2.88 11.70 10.91
C HIS A 311 -2.82 12.71 9.75
N ARG A 312 -3.51 13.85 9.89
CA ARG A 312 -3.57 14.94 8.88
C ARG A 312 -4.11 14.50 7.50
N ASP A 313 -4.86 13.41 7.46
CA ASP A 313 -5.53 12.96 6.24
C ASP A 313 -6.75 13.84 6.01
N ASN A 314 -6.63 14.83 5.16
CA ASN A 314 -7.60 15.91 5.04
C ASN A 314 -8.18 16.00 3.64
N ASN A 315 -9.45 16.46 3.57
CA ASN A 315 -10.14 16.75 2.31
C ASN A 315 -10.28 15.51 1.40
N ASN A 316 -10.43 14.31 1.99
CA ASN A 316 -10.66 13.09 1.24
C ASN A 316 -12.16 12.79 1.14
N LEU A 317 -12.54 12.16 0.05
CA LEU A 317 -13.90 11.68 -0.21
C LEU A 317 -13.90 10.14 -0.28
N VAL A 318 -14.75 9.52 0.54
CA VAL A 318 -15.03 8.09 0.52
C VAL A 318 -16.50 7.92 0.17
N CYS A 319 -16.82 7.48 -1.04
CA CYS A 319 -18.21 7.42 -1.50
C CYS A 319 -18.55 6.18 -2.33
N ASP A 320 -19.81 5.83 -2.31
CA ASP A 320 -20.37 4.75 -3.12
C ASP A 320 -19.70 3.37 -2.90
N ASN A 321 -19.07 3.15 -1.74
CA ASN A 321 -18.41 1.88 -1.44
C ASN A 321 -19.35 0.90 -0.73
N ASP A 322 -19.12 -0.38 -0.97
CA ASP A 322 -19.64 -1.49 -0.16
C ASP A 322 -18.59 -1.87 0.89
N ILE A 323 -18.88 -1.63 2.17
CA ILE A 323 -17.99 -1.93 3.31
C ILE A 323 -18.67 -2.99 4.16
N LEU A 324 -18.19 -4.22 4.10
CA LEU A 324 -18.88 -5.38 4.62
C LEU A 324 -18.01 -6.14 5.63
N ASN A 325 -18.65 -6.68 6.65
CA ASN A 325 -18.03 -7.64 7.58
C ASN A 325 -16.69 -7.17 8.17
N SER A 326 -16.56 -5.88 8.46
CA SER A 326 -15.34 -5.35 9.09
C SER A 326 -15.17 -5.90 10.50
N GLY A 327 -13.99 -6.39 10.86
CA GLY A 327 -13.77 -7.09 12.13
C GLY A 327 -13.90 -6.22 13.38
N LYS A 328 -13.70 -4.89 13.27
CA LYS A 328 -13.84 -3.94 14.38
C LYS A 328 -14.73 -2.76 14.02
N VAL A 329 -14.41 -2.03 12.96
CA VAL A 329 -15.09 -0.78 12.58
C VAL A 329 -15.24 -0.72 11.06
N GLY A 330 -16.40 -0.30 10.57
CA GLY A 330 -16.59 -0.07 9.13
C GLY A 330 -15.70 1.05 8.61
N VAL A 331 -15.90 2.28 9.12
CA VAL A 331 -15.09 3.48 8.80
C VAL A 331 -14.59 4.09 10.10
N LEU A 332 -13.28 4.17 10.26
CA LEU A 332 -12.62 4.71 11.44
C LEU A 332 -11.89 6.01 11.15
N PHE A 333 -12.24 7.08 11.86
CA PHE A 333 -11.39 8.25 12.03
C PHE A 333 -10.55 8.03 13.30
N ARG A 334 -9.24 7.82 13.14
CA ARG A 334 -8.35 7.49 14.26
C ARG A 334 -8.15 8.67 15.20
N PRO A 335 -8.08 8.42 16.52
CA PRO A 335 -7.66 9.45 17.46
C PRO A 335 -6.17 9.75 17.24
N GLU A 336 -5.86 11.02 17.16
CA GLU A 336 -4.49 11.49 16.93
C GLU A 336 -4.00 12.30 18.14
N ARG A 337 -2.72 12.71 18.10
CA ARG A 337 -2.02 13.40 19.20
C ARG A 337 -2.52 14.83 19.49
N GLY A 338 -3.68 15.21 18.99
CA GLY A 338 -4.29 16.51 19.14
C GLY A 338 -4.77 17.09 17.80
N LYS A 339 -5.49 18.22 17.86
CA LYS A 339 -6.18 18.84 16.74
C LYS A 339 -5.31 19.07 15.49
N ALA A 340 -4.07 19.50 15.67
CA ALA A 340 -3.14 19.75 14.55
C ALA A 340 -2.73 18.48 13.80
N PHE A 341 -2.99 17.31 14.36
CA PHE A 341 -2.69 16.02 13.78
C PHE A 341 -3.93 15.23 13.35
N ALA A 342 -5.11 15.65 13.76
CA ALA A 342 -6.36 14.97 13.47
C ALA A 342 -6.77 15.10 11.98
N PRO A 343 -7.57 14.16 11.46
CA PRO A 343 -8.11 14.24 10.11
C PRO A 343 -9.29 15.23 10.05
N HIS A 344 -9.23 16.15 9.12
CA HIS A 344 -10.26 17.20 8.99
C HIS A 344 -10.86 17.26 7.58
N ARG A 345 -12.08 17.79 7.48
CA ARG A 345 -12.75 18.07 6.21
C ARG A 345 -12.85 16.86 5.28
N ASN A 346 -13.05 15.69 5.86
CA ASN A 346 -13.29 14.47 5.09
C ASN A 346 -14.80 14.24 4.95
N ARG A 347 -15.17 13.56 3.88
CA ARG A 347 -16.57 13.26 3.54
C ARG A 347 -16.74 11.77 3.35
N ILE A 348 -17.75 11.20 4.03
CA ILE A 348 -18.16 9.79 3.91
C ILE A 348 -19.59 9.79 3.39
N GLU A 349 -19.78 9.46 2.12
CA GLU A 349 -21.04 9.70 1.43
C GLU A 349 -21.55 8.49 0.66
N ASN A 350 -22.83 8.23 0.74
CA ASN A 350 -23.50 7.21 -0.06
C ASN A 350 -22.88 5.81 0.01
N ASN A 351 -22.18 5.46 1.11
CA ASN A 351 -21.61 4.14 1.30
C ASN A 351 -22.66 3.17 1.88
N ARG A 352 -22.56 1.90 1.52
CA ARG A 352 -23.27 0.83 2.16
C ARG A 352 -22.34 0.12 3.14
N ILE A 353 -22.63 0.21 4.45
CA ILE A 353 -21.82 -0.33 5.53
C ILE A 353 -22.63 -1.38 6.26
N VAL A 354 -22.19 -2.62 6.23
CA VAL A 354 -22.95 -3.77 6.73
C VAL A 354 -22.08 -4.62 7.65
N ASP A 355 -22.65 -4.99 8.81
CA ASP A 355 -22.09 -5.97 9.73
C ASP A 355 -20.68 -5.62 10.23
N SER A 356 -20.54 -4.48 10.90
CA SER A 356 -19.27 -3.98 11.40
C SER A 356 -19.00 -4.36 12.84
N GLY A 357 -17.85 -4.95 13.09
CA GLY A 357 -17.32 -5.23 14.43
C GLY A 357 -17.94 -6.41 15.17
N PRO A 358 -17.43 -6.68 16.39
CA PRO A 358 -17.98 -7.68 17.32
C PRO A 358 -19.30 -7.17 17.93
N ALA A 359 -19.71 -7.73 19.07
CA ALA A 359 -20.99 -7.42 19.74
C ALA A 359 -21.17 -5.94 20.15
N ASP A 360 -20.08 -5.19 20.25
CA ASP A 360 -20.02 -3.75 20.53
C ASP A 360 -19.44 -2.94 19.36
N GLY A 361 -19.51 -3.49 18.16
CA GLY A 361 -18.96 -2.91 16.94
C GLY A 361 -19.60 -1.58 16.54
N VAL A 362 -18.91 -0.82 15.71
CA VAL A 362 -19.33 0.51 15.24
C VAL A 362 -19.20 0.57 13.72
N ALA A 363 -20.24 1.05 13.05
CA ALA A 363 -20.16 1.18 11.60
C ALA A 363 -19.32 2.40 11.16
N ILE A 364 -19.58 3.59 11.72
CA ILE A 364 -18.74 4.79 11.50
C ILE A 364 -18.31 5.33 12.86
N ASP A 365 -17.03 5.43 13.09
CA ASP A 365 -16.46 5.88 14.37
C ASP A 365 -15.57 7.12 14.17
N VAL A 366 -16.00 8.27 14.68
CA VAL A 366 -15.29 9.54 14.60
C VAL A 366 -14.63 9.82 15.93
N GLN A 367 -13.32 9.62 16.04
CA GLN A 367 -12.58 9.74 17.29
C GLN A 367 -11.60 10.94 17.27
N GLY A 368 -11.09 11.27 18.48
CA GLY A 368 -10.12 12.35 18.71
C GLY A 368 -10.68 13.73 18.35
N GLU A 369 -9.78 14.68 18.16
CA GLU A 369 -10.12 16.08 17.81
C GLU A 369 -10.40 16.28 16.32
N THR A 370 -11.00 15.27 15.67
CA THR A 370 -11.42 15.27 14.26
C THR A 370 -12.52 16.31 14.04
N ASP A 371 -12.43 17.11 12.97
CA ASP A 371 -13.28 18.27 12.79
C ASP A 371 -13.74 18.47 11.32
N ALA A 372 -14.88 19.14 11.12
CA ALA A 372 -15.47 19.45 9.83
C ALA A 372 -15.71 18.19 8.97
N ILE A 373 -16.30 17.16 9.54
CA ILE A 373 -16.63 15.90 8.85
C ILE A 373 -18.07 15.95 8.31
N VAL A 374 -18.26 15.41 7.12
CA VAL A 374 -19.58 15.22 6.53
C VAL A 374 -19.88 13.73 6.40
N LEU A 375 -20.95 13.28 7.01
CA LEU A 375 -21.49 11.92 6.91
C LEU A 375 -22.87 12.01 6.24
N SER A 376 -22.97 11.69 4.96
CA SER A 376 -24.23 11.87 4.25
C SER A 376 -24.66 10.68 3.41
N ARG A 377 -25.97 10.41 3.41
CA ARG A 377 -26.64 9.38 2.61
C ARG A 377 -26.07 7.95 2.76
N ASN A 378 -25.33 7.68 3.83
CA ASN A 378 -24.81 6.32 4.07
C ASN A 378 -25.95 5.39 4.48
N GLN A 379 -25.90 4.15 4.01
CA GLN A 379 -26.80 3.07 4.38
C GLN A 379 -26.06 2.12 5.33
N ILE A 380 -26.35 2.23 6.61
CA ILE A 380 -25.75 1.44 7.67
C ILE A 380 -26.74 0.37 8.09
N ARG A 381 -26.33 -0.89 8.04
CA ARG A 381 -27.17 -2.01 8.42
C ARG A 381 -26.40 -3.02 9.26
N GLU A 382 -27.01 -3.47 10.36
CA GLU A 382 -26.55 -4.63 11.11
C GLU A 382 -27.58 -5.76 10.92
N SER A 383 -27.16 -6.86 10.31
CA SER A 383 -28.04 -8.01 10.04
C SER A 383 -27.99 -9.07 11.14
N ARG A 384 -26.97 -9.00 12.02
CA ARG A 384 -26.79 -9.88 13.17
C ARG A 384 -27.55 -9.33 14.37
N GLN A 385 -27.65 -10.09 15.46
CA GLN A 385 -28.24 -9.57 16.70
C GLN A 385 -27.48 -8.31 17.15
N PRO A 386 -28.17 -7.18 17.42
CA PRO A 386 -27.52 -5.89 17.59
C PRO A 386 -26.67 -5.76 18.87
N MET A 387 -27.04 -6.46 19.94
CA MET A 387 -26.38 -6.36 21.25
C MET A 387 -26.10 -4.90 21.65
N GLN A 388 -24.84 -4.43 21.62
CA GLN A 388 -24.45 -3.05 21.90
C GLN A 388 -23.90 -2.31 20.66
N ARG A 389 -24.16 -2.81 19.45
CA ARG A 389 -23.64 -2.23 18.21
C ARG A 389 -24.19 -0.84 17.96
N VAL A 390 -23.33 0.02 17.40
CA VAL A 390 -23.61 1.43 17.15
C VAL A 390 -23.50 1.73 15.66
N GLY A 391 -24.45 2.47 15.13
CA GLY A 391 -24.38 2.96 13.75
C GLY A 391 -23.30 4.00 13.54
N ILE A 392 -23.42 5.15 14.20
CA ILE A 392 -22.44 6.23 14.17
C ILE A 392 -22.05 6.59 15.59
N ARG A 393 -20.74 6.62 15.88
CA ARG A 393 -20.23 7.12 17.16
C ARG A 393 -19.42 8.39 16.94
N LEU A 394 -19.74 9.42 17.72
CA LEU A 394 -18.96 10.65 17.78
C LEU A 394 -18.24 10.68 19.14
N GLY A 395 -16.91 10.62 19.12
CA GLY A 395 -16.07 10.63 20.31
C GLY A 395 -16.16 11.97 21.05
N ALA A 396 -15.88 11.98 22.36
CA ALA A 396 -16.03 13.14 23.22
C ALA A 396 -15.27 14.39 22.74
N GLN A 397 -14.17 14.22 22.04
CA GLN A 397 -13.32 15.31 21.54
C GLN A 397 -13.63 15.67 20.07
N ALA A 398 -14.53 14.95 19.38
CA ALA A 398 -14.87 15.25 18.00
C ALA A 398 -15.48 16.65 17.86
N GLY A 399 -15.00 17.38 16.87
CA GLY A 399 -15.47 18.72 16.55
C GLY A 399 -16.79 18.71 15.76
N GLN A 400 -16.88 19.55 14.75
CA GLN A 400 -18.07 19.64 13.92
C GLN A 400 -18.20 18.39 13.04
N VAL A 401 -19.34 17.71 13.15
CA VAL A 401 -19.72 16.59 12.28
C VAL A 401 -21.13 16.86 11.77
N GLU A 402 -21.25 17.01 10.48
CA GLU A 402 -22.52 17.19 9.79
C GLU A 402 -23.06 15.81 9.37
N MET A 403 -24.28 15.48 9.76
CA MET A 403 -24.96 14.25 9.41
C MET A 403 -26.22 14.55 8.60
N LYS A 404 -26.32 14.01 7.38
CA LYS A 404 -27.46 14.23 6.48
C LYS A 404 -27.95 12.91 5.88
N GLU A 405 -29.23 12.66 5.97
CA GLU A 405 -29.92 11.59 5.24
C GLU A 405 -29.30 10.17 5.39
N ASN A 406 -28.55 9.91 6.48
CA ASN A 406 -28.05 8.56 6.74
C ASN A 406 -29.20 7.65 7.18
N LYS A 407 -29.25 6.46 6.59
CA LYS A 407 -30.20 5.41 6.95
C LYS A 407 -29.50 4.39 7.82
N ILE A 408 -29.99 4.17 9.05
CA ILE A 408 -29.34 3.30 10.04
C ILE A 408 -30.38 2.29 10.52
N ASP A 409 -30.09 1.02 10.37
CA ASP A 409 -31.00 -0.06 10.69
C ASP A 409 -30.29 -1.25 11.37
N GLY A 410 -31.00 -1.95 12.23
CA GLY A 410 -30.55 -3.20 12.88
C GLY A 410 -29.52 -3.02 14.00
N VAL A 411 -29.19 -1.81 14.41
CA VAL A 411 -28.27 -1.51 15.52
C VAL A 411 -29.00 -1.18 16.81
N SER A 412 -28.37 -1.34 17.97
CA SER A 412 -28.96 -0.96 19.27
C SER A 412 -28.98 0.55 19.49
N VAL A 413 -28.00 1.26 18.95
CA VAL A 413 -27.88 2.73 19.05
C VAL A 413 -27.56 3.30 17.67
N ALA A 414 -28.51 4.05 17.10
CA ALA A 414 -28.31 4.63 15.78
C ALA A 414 -27.15 5.66 15.79
N VAL A 415 -27.16 6.59 16.74
CA VAL A 415 -26.10 7.59 16.91
C VAL A 415 -25.75 7.72 18.40
N ALA A 416 -24.49 7.44 18.74
CA ALA A 416 -23.91 7.68 20.05
C ALA A 416 -23.06 8.96 19.99
N ASP A 417 -23.63 10.10 20.44
CA ASP A 417 -22.88 11.38 20.51
C ASP A 417 -22.32 11.59 21.90
N LEU A 418 -21.05 11.29 22.09
CA LEU A 418 -20.34 11.39 23.38
C LEU A 418 -19.81 12.81 23.67
N ARG A 419 -19.98 13.76 22.75
CA ARG A 419 -19.56 15.17 22.93
C ARG A 419 -20.43 15.92 23.94
N LYS A 420 -21.62 15.39 24.22
CA LYS A 420 -22.65 16.00 25.07
C LYS A 420 -22.68 15.45 26.49
N SER A 421 -21.77 14.52 26.83
CA SER A 421 -21.72 13.88 28.15
C SER A 421 -20.76 14.57 29.10
#